data_43654f428372d0cfc6a8cec87e3da7ae
#
_entry.id   43654f428372d0cfc6a8cec87e3da7ae
#
_cell.length_a   1.000
_cell.length_b   1.000
_cell.length_c   1.000
_cell.angle_alpha   90.00
_cell.angle_beta   90.00
_cell.angle_gamma   90.00
#
_symmetry.space_group_name_H-M   'P 1'
#
loop_
_entity.id
_entity.type
_entity.pdbx_description
1 polymer ?
#
loop_
_entity_poly.entity_id
_entity_poly.type
_entity_poly.pdbx_seq_one_letter_code
_entity_poly.pdbx_strand_id
1 'polypeptide(L)'
;EPIAQAEQAAKVEALKVVLPPFDQTVPEELTIDDMPITVYTATKGGQVAGYAVESMTKNGFGGAISMMVGFTPEGEVVNVNVLEQTETPGLGTKMADEGNPLFASFEGRNPGEMKLAVKKDGGDVDALTAATISSRAYVDAMARAYAAYKQIAEGVAPAASDTASGATATGGDAEAAADSAAGATAQTGDNAQKGGDNE
;
A
#
# COMPACT_ATOMS: atom_id res chain seq x y z
N GLU A 1 -33.72 2.91 1.52
CA GLU A 1 -32.99 2.07 0.59
C GLU A 1 -32.33 0.91 1.31
N PRO A 2 -32.88 -0.33 1.17
CA PRO A 2 -32.47 -1.45 2.02
C PRO A 2 -31.06 -1.98 1.76
N ILE A 3 -30.48 -1.73 0.59
CA ILE A 3 -29.13 -2.22 0.23
C ILE A 3 -28.05 -1.46 0.98
N ALA A 4 -28.11 -0.13 1.03
CA ALA A 4 -27.13 0.70 1.74
C ALA A 4 -27.13 0.46 3.25
N GLN A 5 -28.31 0.14 3.83
CA GLN A 5 -28.41 -0.21 5.25
C GLN A 5 -27.80 -1.58 5.56
N ALA A 6 -27.95 -2.54 4.65
CA ALA A 6 -27.36 -3.87 4.78
C ALA A 6 -25.82 -3.81 4.67
N GLU A 7 -25.29 -3.02 3.75
CA GLU A 7 -23.85 -2.80 3.59
C GLU A 7 -23.24 -2.11 4.81
N GLN A 8 -23.90 -1.09 5.35
CA GLN A 8 -23.46 -0.42 6.58
C GLN A 8 -23.50 -1.34 7.79
N ALA A 9 -24.55 -2.16 7.92
CA ALA A 9 -24.64 -3.15 8.99
C ALA A 9 -23.50 -4.19 8.90
N ALA A 10 -23.19 -4.66 7.70
CA ALA A 10 -22.08 -5.58 7.46
C ALA A 10 -20.72 -4.95 7.81
N LYS A 11 -20.52 -3.67 7.50
CA LYS A 11 -19.31 -2.92 7.87
C LYS A 11 -19.17 -2.77 9.39
N VAL A 12 -20.24 -2.45 10.09
CA VAL A 12 -20.24 -2.34 11.56
C VAL A 12 -19.90 -3.68 12.21
N GLU A 13 -20.46 -4.78 11.71
CA GLU A 13 -20.11 -6.12 12.20
C GLU A 13 -18.64 -6.46 11.90
N ALA A 14 -18.15 -6.15 10.70
CA ALA A 14 -16.74 -6.34 10.35
C ALA A 14 -15.79 -5.54 11.26
N LEU A 15 -16.15 -4.30 11.62
CA LEU A 15 -15.39 -3.50 12.58
C LEU A 15 -15.29 -4.18 13.94
N LYS A 16 -16.38 -4.77 14.44
CA LYS A 16 -16.39 -5.50 15.71
C LYS A 16 -15.54 -6.77 15.67
N VAL A 17 -15.43 -7.41 14.50
CA VAL A 17 -14.62 -8.62 14.32
C VAL A 17 -13.13 -8.30 14.31
N VAL A 18 -12.72 -7.18 13.71
CA VAL A 18 -11.31 -6.85 13.49
C VAL A 18 -10.72 -5.92 14.55
N LEU A 19 -11.54 -5.28 15.39
CA LEU A 19 -11.12 -4.34 16.42
C LEU A 19 -11.38 -4.88 17.84
N PRO A 20 -10.55 -4.47 18.81
CA PRO A 20 -10.92 -4.62 20.22
C PRO A 20 -12.17 -3.78 20.53
N PRO A 21 -12.82 -3.95 21.69
CA PRO A 21 -14.00 -3.17 22.06
C PRO A 21 -13.75 -1.66 21.99
N PHE A 22 -14.64 -0.95 21.32
CA PHE A 22 -14.57 0.49 21.09
C PHE A 22 -15.92 1.16 21.38
N ASP A 23 -15.90 2.49 21.60
CA ASP A 23 -17.10 3.29 21.86
C ASP A 23 -17.61 3.95 20.57
N GLN A 24 -16.68 4.43 19.72
CA GLN A 24 -17.01 5.07 18.46
C GLN A 24 -15.90 4.91 17.44
N THR A 25 -16.25 5.10 16.18
CA THR A 25 -15.30 5.12 15.06
C THR A 25 -15.46 6.38 14.22
N VAL A 26 -14.36 6.89 13.69
CA VAL A 26 -14.33 8.01 12.74
C VAL A 26 -13.74 7.51 11.43
N PRO A 27 -14.50 7.52 10.32
CA PRO A 27 -14.00 7.13 9.02
C PRO A 27 -13.23 8.26 8.34
N GLU A 28 -12.14 7.90 7.68
CA GLU A 28 -11.37 8.76 6.78
C GLU A 28 -11.14 8.03 5.47
N GLU A 29 -11.48 8.68 4.36
CA GLU A 29 -11.33 8.10 3.02
C GLU A 29 -10.01 8.53 2.39
N LEU A 30 -9.31 7.56 1.82
CA LEU A 30 -8.04 7.72 1.13
C LEU A 30 -8.11 7.07 -0.26
N THR A 31 -7.18 7.45 -1.13
CA THR A 31 -6.95 6.75 -2.39
C THR A 31 -5.50 6.29 -2.44
N ILE A 32 -5.29 4.99 -2.58
CA ILE A 32 -3.98 4.38 -2.71
C ILE A 32 -3.99 3.47 -3.94
N ASP A 33 -3.03 3.65 -4.85
CA ASP A 33 -2.95 2.92 -6.12
C ASP A 33 -4.26 2.95 -6.92
N ASP A 34 -4.90 4.12 -6.99
CA ASP A 34 -6.20 4.35 -7.63
C ASP A 34 -7.36 3.51 -7.06
N MET A 35 -7.22 3.02 -5.83
CA MET A 35 -8.26 2.29 -5.12
C MET A 35 -8.77 3.07 -3.91
N PRO A 36 -10.09 3.10 -3.69
CA PRO A 36 -10.65 3.72 -2.51
C PRO A 36 -10.36 2.86 -1.28
N ILE A 37 -9.85 3.48 -0.25
CA ILE A 37 -9.53 2.87 1.04
C ILE A 37 -10.19 3.70 2.12
N THR A 38 -10.82 3.07 3.08
CA THR A 38 -11.41 3.76 4.24
C THR A 38 -10.72 3.30 5.51
N VAL A 39 -10.22 4.25 6.29
CA VAL A 39 -9.64 3.99 7.61
C VAL A 39 -10.62 4.43 8.68
N TYR A 40 -10.94 3.54 9.59
CA TYR A 40 -11.78 3.81 10.74
C TYR A 40 -10.90 3.92 11.99
N THR A 41 -10.77 5.10 12.55
CA THR A 41 -10.10 5.29 13.83
C THR A 41 -11.09 4.96 14.96
N ALA A 42 -10.81 3.88 15.68
CA ALA A 42 -11.64 3.45 16.81
C ALA A 42 -11.13 4.04 18.11
N THR A 43 -12.04 4.58 18.93
CA THR A 43 -11.71 5.15 20.23
C THR A 43 -12.50 4.48 21.34
N LYS A 44 -11.89 4.40 22.52
CA LYS A 44 -12.51 3.95 23.75
C LYS A 44 -12.04 4.83 24.91
N GLY A 45 -13.00 5.41 25.64
CA GLY A 45 -12.68 6.29 26.75
C GLY A 45 -11.85 7.51 26.34
N GLY A 46 -12.01 8.01 25.11
CA GLY A 46 -11.27 9.15 24.56
C GLY A 46 -9.84 8.82 24.07
N GLN A 47 -9.43 7.55 24.11
CA GLN A 47 -8.14 7.09 23.59
C GLN A 47 -8.32 6.21 22.37
N VAL A 48 -7.33 6.21 21.46
CA VAL A 48 -7.34 5.33 20.30
C VAL A 48 -7.20 3.88 20.76
N ALA A 49 -8.20 3.06 20.42
CA ALA A 49 -8.23 1.63 20.71
C ALA A 49 -7.62 0.80 19.57
N GLY A 50 -7.65 1.31 18.35
CA GLY A 50 -7.13 0.67 17.17
C GLY A 50 -7.62 1.33 15.89
N TYR A 51 -7.19 0.79 14.77
CA TYR A 51 -7.58 1.23 13.43
C TYR A 51 -8.13 0.05 12.63
N ALA A 52 -9.22 0.24 11.94
CA ALA A 52 -9.69 -0.73 10.96
C ALA A 52 -9.59 -0.12 9.56
N VAL A 53 -9.08 -0.88 8.62
CA VAL A 53 -8.89 -0.42 7.24
C VAL A 53 -9.68 -1.29 6.30
N GLU A 54 -10.64 -0.70 5.60
CA GLU A 54 -11.32 -1.31 4.47
C GLU A 54 -10.44 -1.14 3.24
N SER A 55 -9.82 -2.23 2.81
CA SER A 55 -8.90 -2.28 1.68
C SER A 55 -9.40 -3.21 0.59
N MET A 56 -8.92 -3.00 -0.62
CA MET A 56 -9.26 -3.84 -1.75
C MET A 56 -8.09 -4.06 -2.70
N THR A 57 -8.22 -5.08 -3.52
CA THR A 57 -7.34 -5.36 -4.66
C THR A 57 -8.16 -5.82 -5.86
N LYS A 58 -7.68 -5.55 -7.06
CA LYS A 58 -8.26 -6.05 -8.33
C LYS A 58 -7.50 -7.27 -8.86
N ASN A 59 -6.48 -7.72 -8.13
CA ASN A 59 -5.54 -8.76 -8.57
C ASN A 59 -5.97 -10.18 -8.17
N GLY A 60 -7.20 -10.39 -7.69
CA GLY A 60 -7.73 -11.70 -7.41
C GLY A 60 -7.85 -12.56 -8.66
N PHE A 61 -7.89 -13.88 -8.49
CA PHE A 61 -8.05 -14.83 -9.59
C PHE A 61 -9.45 -14.74 -10.22
N GLY A 62 -10.48 -14.64 -9.39
CA GLY A 62 -11.88 -14.52 -9.81
C GLY A 62 -12.35 -13.08 -9.96
N GLY A 63 -11.59 -12.10 -9.51
CA GLY A 63 -11.97 -10.68 -9.55
C GLY A 63 -11.44 -9.87 -8.37
N ALA A 64 -12.17 -8.82 -8.04
CA ALA A 64 -11.80 -7.97 -6.91
C ALA A 64 -12.00 -8.71 -5.58
N ILE A 65 -11.11 -8.40 -4.63
CA ILE A 65 -11.20 -8.86 -3.24
C ILE A 65 -11.23 -7.63 -2.36
N SER A 66 -12.17 -7.55 -1.44
CA SER A 66 -12.19 -6.51 -0.40
C SER A 66 -12.13 -7.14 0.98
N MET A 67 -11.43 -6.48 1.88
CA MET A 67 -11.22 -6.94 3.24
C MET A 67 -11.16 -5.79 4.24
N MET A 68 -11.54 -6.08 5.47
CA MET A 68 -11.35 -5.21 6.62
C MET A 68 -10.19 -5.74 7.45
N VAL A 69 -9.18 -4.91 7.70
CA VAL A 69 -7.99 -5.26 8.48
C VAL A 69 -7.97 -4.42 9.74
N GLY A 70 -7.92 -5.06 10.90
CA GLY A 70 -7.76 -4.38 12.18
C GLY A 70 -6.29 -4.29 12.58
N PHE A 71 -5.90 -3.11 13.04
CA PHE A 71 -4.57 -2.82 13.56
C PHE A 71 -4.64 -2.31 15.00
N THR A 72 -3.66 -2.68 15.81
CA THR A 72 -3.40 -1.99 17.09
C THR A 72 -2.94 -0.55 16.83
N PRO A 73 -2.95 0.34 17.85
CA PRO A 73 -2.35 1.65 17.71
C PRO A 73 -0.88 1.63 17.26
N GLU A 74 -0.15 0.54 17.54
CA GLU A 74 1.26 0.32 17.18
C GLU A 74 1.45 -0.30 15.78
N GLY A 75 0.36 -0.69 15.11
CA GLY A 75 0.38 -1.21 13.75
C GLY A 75 0.51 -2.72 13.63
N GLU A 76 0.27 -3.48 14.69
CA GLU A 76 0.18 -4.93 14.63
C GLU A 76 -1.21 -5.35 14.13
N VAL A 77 -1.26 -6.38 13.30
CA VAL A 77 -2.52 -6.93 12.78
C VAL A 77 -3.27 -7.67 13.89
N VAL A 78 -4.48 -7.22 14.19
CA VAL A 78 -5.37 -7.85 15.18
C VAL A 78 -6.17 -8.98 14.56
N ASN A 79 -6.88 -8.66 13.46
CA ASN A 79 -7.70 -9.62 12.73
C ASN A 79 -7.99 -9.12 11.32
N VAL A 80 -8.45 -10.01 10.47
CA VAL A 80 -8.85 -9.71 9.08
C VAL A 80 -10.21 -10.34 8.81
N ASN A 81 -11.10 -9.57 8.23
CA ASN A 81 -12.39 -10.04 7.74
C ASN A 81 -12.47 -9.79 6.23
N VAL A 82 -12.61 -10.86 5.44
CA VAL A 82 -12.84 -10.75 3.99
C VAL A 82 -14.29 -10.36 3.77
N LEU A 83 -14.51 -9.19 3.16
CA LEU A 83 -15.85 -8.65 2.93
C LEU A 83 -16.46 -9.19 1.65
N GLU A 84 -15.68 -9.16 0.56
CA GLU A 84 -16.10 -9.64 -0.75
C GLU A 84 -14.95 -10.38 -1.45
N GLN A 85 -15.29 -11.46 -2.12
CA GLN A 85 -14.38 -12.20 -2.98
C GLN A 85 -15.17 -13.09 -3.95
N THR A 86 -14.63 -13.34 -5.11
CA THR A 86 -15.19 -14.22 -6.16
C THR A 86 -14.18 -15.29 -6.57
N GLU A 87 -13.37 -15.71 -5.62
CA GLU A 87 -12.32 -16.70 -5.83
C GLU A 87 -12.86 -18.12 -6.01
N THR A 88 -12.03 -19.04 -6.48
CA THR A 88 -12.41 -20.43 -6.72
C THR A 88 -12.79 -21.12 -5.39
N PRO A 89 -14.02 -21.71 -5.32
CA PRO A 89 -14.48 -22.45 -4.15
C PRO A 89 -13.50 -23.56 -3.73
N GLY A 90 -13.23 -23.64 -2.43
CA GLY A 90 -12.33 -24.64 -1.85
C GLY A 90 -10.82 -24.36 -2.08
N LEU A 91 -10.48 -23.32 -2.83
CA LEU A 91 -9.09 -22.85 -3.10
C LEU A 91 -8.90 -21.43 -2.56
N GLY A 92 -9.09 -20.42 -3.39
CA GLY A 92 -8.92 -19.02 -3.02
C GLY A 92 -9.92 -18.54 -1.95
N THR A 93 -11.14 -19.08 -1.92
CA THR A 93 -12.14 -18.77 -0.89
C THR A 93 -11.68 -19.10 0.53
N LYS A 94 -10.69 -19.98 0.69
CA LYS A 94 -10.10 -20.32 1.99
C LYS A 94 -9.42 -19.15 2.69
N MET A 95 -9.18 -18.04 2.00
CA MET A 95 -8.69 -16.82 2.63
C MET A 95 -9.65 -16.25 3.68
N ALA A 96 -10.94 -16.59 3.58
CA ALA A 96 -11.98 -16.19 4.52
C ALA A 96 -12.18 -17.20 5.67
N ASP A 97 -11.52 -18.36 5.60
CA ASP A 97 -11.65 -19.38 6.64
C ASP A 97 -10.89 -18.95 7.89
N GLU A 98 -11.43 -19.30 9.04
CA GLU A 98 -10.77 -19.08 10.33
C GLU A 98 -9.46 -19.89 10.40
N GLY A 99 -8.39 -19.24 10.85
CA GLY A 99 -7.07 -19.85 10.97
C GLY A 99 -6.37 -20.17 9.64
N ASN A 100 -6.78 -19.54 8.54
CA ASN A 100 -6.10 -19.73 7.26
C ASN A 100 -4.63 -19.26 7.31
N PRO A 101 -3.73 -19.86 6.50
CA PRO A 101 -2.30 -19.58 6.59
C PRO A 101 -1.92 -18.15 6.21
N LEU A 102 -2.73 -17.46 5.38
CA LEU A 102 -2.51 -16.06 5.06
C LEU A 102 -2.64 -15.19 6.30
N PHE A 103 -3.78 -15.28 6.98
CA PHE A 103 -4.01 -14.51 8.21
C PHE A 103 -3.01 -14.90 9.31
N ALA A 104 -2.76 -16.20 9.52
CA ALA A 104 -1.81 -16.69 10.51
C ALA A 104 -0.39 -16.10 10.33
N SER A 105 -0.01 -15.74 9.09
CA SER A 105 1.28 -15.10 8.82
C SER A 105 1.34 -13.65 9.31
N PHE A 106 0.19 -13.00 9.46
CA PHE A 106 0.09 -11.59 9.87
C PHE A 106 -0.33 -11.38 11.32
N GLU A 107 -1.04 -12.35 11.91
CA GLU A 107 -1.60 -12.23 13.26
C GLU A 107 -0.56 -11.81 14.29
N GLY A 108 -0.82 -10.70 14.99
CA GLY A 108 0.08 -10.16 16.01
C GLY A 108 1.42 -9.63 15.49
N ARG A 109 1.54 -9.41 14.19
CA ARG A 109 2.77 -8.91 13.55
C ARG A 109 2.53 -7.56 12.89
N ASN A 110 3.58 -6.75 12.85
CA ASN A 110 3.57 -5.48 12.13
C ASN A 110 3.99 -5.70 10.67
N PRO A 111 3.11 -5.43 9.69
CA PRO A 111 3.46 -5.59 8.27
C PRO A 111 4.65 -4.77 7.81
N GLY A 112 4.98 -3.66 8.49
CA GLY A 112 6.15 -2.84 8.21
C GLY A 112 7.48 -3.52 8.52
N GLU A 113 7.46 -4.57 9.34
CA GLU A 113 8.63 -5.37 9.71
C GLU A 113 8.72 -6.69 8.91
N MET A 114 7.78 -6.90 7.99
CA MET A 114 7.67 -8.11 7.18
C MET A 114 8.05 -7.83 5.73
N LYS A 115 8.55 -8.86 5.07
CA LYS A 115 8.62 -8.86 3.62
C LYS A 115 7.27 -9.27 3.05
N LEU A 116 6.51 -8.28 2.56
CA LEU A 116 5.13 -8.43 2.10
C LEU A 116 5.06 -9.10 0.73
N ALA A 117 5.36 -10.38 0.72
CA ALA A 117 5.21 -11.27 -0.43
C ALA A 117 4.97 -12.70 0.10
N VAL A 118 4.42 -13.56 -0.73
CA VAL A 118 4.30 -14.97 -0.38
C VAL A 118 5.68 -15.64 -0.38
N LYS A 119 5.87 -16.69 0.41
CA LYS A 119 7.16 -17.40 0.53
C LYS A 119 7.73 -17.86 -0.79
N LYS A 120 6.89 -18.27 -1.74
CA LYS A 120 7.29 -18.64 -3.09
C LYS A 120 8.01 -17.51 -3.84
N ASP A 121 7.65 -16.26 -3.54
CA ASP A 121 8.23 -15.04 -4.12
C ASP A 121 9.35 -14.47 -3.21
N GLY A 122 9.78 -15.22 -2.21
CA GLY A 122 10.84 -14.85 -1.27
C GLY A 122 10.37 -13.94 -0.13
N GLY A 123 9.07 -13.90 0.17
CA GLY A 123 8.49 -13.15 1.28
C GLY A 123 8.25 -13.99 2.54
N ASP A 124 7.50 -13.41 3.48
CA ASP A 124 7.25 -13.98 4.81
C ASP A 124 5.86 -14.60 4.97
N VAL A 125 5.02 -14.54 3.93
CA VAL A 125 3.61 -14.94 3.99
C VAL A 125 3.39 -16.34 3.45
N ASP A 126 2.72 -17.18 4.22
CA ASP A 126 2.31 -18.52 3.80
C ASP A 126 1.11 -18.45 2.84
N ALA A 127 1.28 -19.00 1.64
CA ALA A 127 0.23 -19.01 0.64
C ALA A 127 -0.78 -20.15 0.87
N LEU A 128 -2.01 -19.94 0.37
CA LEU A 128 -3.00 -20.99 0.23
C LEU A 128 -2.53 -22.05 -0.77
N THR A 129 -2.77 -23.32 -0.47
CA THR A 129 -2.46 -24.43 -1.37
C THR A 129 -3.26 -24.30 -2.66
N ALA A 130 -2.57 -24.39 -3.80
CA ALA A 130 -3.13 -24.28 -5.15
C ALA A 130 -3.89 -22.97 -5.45
N ALA A 131 -3.63 -21.90 -4.69
CA ALA A 131 -4.25 -20.59 -4.86
C ALA A 131 -3.23 -19.44 -4.73
N THR A 132 -2.12 -19.53 -5.46
CA THR A 132 -1.02 -18.54 -5.37
C THR A 132 -1.45 -17.15 -5.82
N ILE A 133 -2.28 -17.03 -6.87
CA ILE A 133 -2.77 -15.73 -7.36
C ILE A 133 -3.63 -15.07 -6.29
N SER A 134 -4.58 -15.80 -5.72
CA SER A 134 -5.43 -15.32 -4.62
C SER A 134 -4.60 -14.91 -3.40
N SER A 135 -3.55 -15.67 -3.09
CA SER A 135 -2.64 -15.36 -1.99
C SER A 135 -1.84 -14.07 -2.21
N ARG A 136 -1.35 -13.86 -3.43
CA ARG A 136 -0.68 -12.60 -3.81
C ARG A 136 -1.63 -11.41 -3.75
N ALA A 137 -2.87 -11.60 -4.18
CA ALA A 137 -3.90 -10.58 -4.09
C ALA A 137 -4.20 -10.18 -2.64
N TYR A 138 -4.30 -11.17 -1.75
CA TYR A 138 -4.47 -10.91 -0.31
C TYR A 138 -3.31 -10.08 0.27
N VAL A 139 -2.06 -10.42 -0.07
CA VAL A 139 -0.88 -9.66 0.36
C VAL A 139 -0.88 -8.25 -0.21
N ASP A 140 -1.30 -8.06 -1.45
CA ASP A 140 -1.44 -6.74 -2.09
C ASP A 140 -2.46 -5.86 -1.37
N ALA A 141 -3.64 -6.41 -1.04
CA ALA A 141 -4.64 -5.70 -0.25
C ALA A 141 -4.15 -5.39 1.18
N MET A 142 -3.41 -6.29 1.81
CA MET A 142 -2.79 -6.08 3.13
C MET A 142 -1.74 -4.96 3.10
N ALA A 143 -0.88 -4.94 2.09
CA ALA A 143 0.13 -3.88 1.92
C ALA A 143 -0.52 -2.51 1.77
N ARG A 144 -1.62 -2.44 1.03
CA ARG A 144 -2.40 -1.20 0.85
C ARG A 144 -3.11 -0.79 2.13
N ALA A 145 -3.66 -1.75 2.88
CA ALA A 145 -4.26 -1.50 4.19
C ALA A 145 -3.23 -0.92 5.18
N TYR A 146 -2.04 -1.49 5.21
CA TYR A 146 -0.97 -0.99 6.08
C TYR A 146 -0.48 0.39 5.68
N ALA A 147 -0.36 0.67 4.37
CA ALA A 147 -0.02 2.01 3.89
C ALA A 147 -1.05 3.06 4.30
N ALA A 148 -2.34 2.73 4.23
CA ALA A 148 -3.42 3.60 4.69
C ALA A 148 -3.38 3.82 6.21
N TYR A 149 -3.16 2.76 6.98
CA TYR A 149 -2.96 2.85 8.42
C TYR A 149 -1.84 3.85 8.76
N LYS A 150 -0.68 3.74 8.12
CA LYS A 150 0.46 4.64 8.36
C LYS A 150 0.14 6.10 8.05
N GLN A 151 -0.62 6.37 6.99
CA GLN A 151 -1.01 7.74 6.65
C GLN A 151 -1.84 8.39 7.76
N ILE A 152 -2.75 7.66 8.34
CA ILE A 152 -3.67 8.18 9.37
C ILE A 152 -3.02 8.15 10.76
N ALA A 153 -2.45 7.02 11.16
CA ALA A 153 -1.91 6.83 12.51
C ALA A 153 -0.60 7.59 12.74
N GLU A 154 0.27 7.68 11.73
CA GLU A 154 1.60 8.28 11.85
C GLU A 154 1.71 9.62 11.12
N GLY A 155 0.68 10.04 10.39
CA GLY A 155 0.70 11.27 9.58
C GLY A 155 1.73 11.21 8.44
N VAL A 156 2.09 10.01 7.99
CA VAL A 156 3.05 9.81 6.91
C VAL A 156 2.32 9.97 5.58
N ALA A 157 2.59 11.06 4.86
CA ALA A 157 2.10 11.22 3.49
C ALA A 157 2.59 10.04 2.62
N PRO A 158 1.79 9.58 1.63
CA PRO A 158 2.21 8.52 0.72
C PRO A 158 3.51 8.94 0.06
N ALA A 159 4.47 8.03 -0.01
CA ALA A 159 5.62 8.21 -0.87
C ALA A 159 5.08 8.41 -2.29
N ALA A 160 5.22 9.63 -2.81
CA ALA A 160 4.84 9.92 -4.18
C ALA A 160 5.60 8.94 -5.08
N SER A 161 4.87 8.09 -5.78
CA SER A 161 5.44 7.38 -6.91
C SER A 161 5.84 8.45 -7.92
N ASP A 162 7.15 8.64 -8.10
CA ASP A 162 7.71 9.49 -9.12
C ASP A 162 7.27 9.02 -10.50
N THR A 163 6.13 9.52 -10.95
CA THR A 163 5.85 9.65 -12.36
C THR A 163 6.07 11.11 -12.71
N ALA A 164 7.33 11.44 -12.94
CA ALA A 164 7.68 12.67 -13.58
C ALA A 164 7.13 12.67 -15.01
N SER A 165 5.94 13.23 -15.19
CA SER A 165 5.47 13.66 -16.49
C SER A 165 5.72 15.15 -16.58
N GLY A 166 6.66 15.49 -17.47
CA GLY A 166 7.00 16.85 -17.80
C GLY A 166 5.80 17.68 -18.21
N ALA A 167 5.69 18.84 -17.62
CA ALA A 167 4.89 19.92 -18.15
C ALA A 167 5.81 21.10 -18.38
N THR A 168 6.12 21.31 -19.64
CA THR A 168 6.62 22.57 -20.21
C THR A 168 5.64 23.68 -19.91
N ALA A 169 6.08 24.68 -19.20
CA ALA A 169 5.42 25.98 -19.19
C ALA A 169 6.31 27.00 -19.86
N THR A 170 5.85 27.39 -21.04
CA THR A 170 6.26 28.58 -21.79
C THR A 170 5.75 29.84 -21.12
N GLY A 171 6.59 30.85 -21.11
CA GLY A 171 6.05 32.20 -21.23
C GLY A 171 6.56 33.26 -20.26
N GLY A 172 7.23 34.25 -20.77
CA GLY A 172 7.11 35.61 -20.33
C GLY A 172 8.38 36.35 -19.91
N ASP A 173 9.04 36.89 -20.92
CA ASP A 173 9.64 38.25 -21.05
C ASP A 173 10.09 39.02 -19.79
N ALA A 174 11.32 39.48 -19.85
CA ALA A 174 11.77 40.85 -19.90
C ALA A 174 13.24 40.95 -19.41
N GLU A 175 14.09 41.25 -20.36
CA GLU A 175 14.89 42.47 -20.58
C GLU A 175 15.76 42.96 -19.41
N ALA A 176 17.02 42.98 -19.60
CA ALA A 176 17.94 44.10 -19.84
C ALA A 176 19.39 43.85 -19.34
N ALA A 177 20.23 43.84 -20.28
CA ALA A 177 21.37 44.72 -20.53
C ALA A 177 22.67 44.53 -19.73
N ALA A 178 23.69 44.41 -20.57
CA ALA A 178 25.01 45.01 -20.54
C ALA A 178 26.05 44.38 -19.58
N ASP A 179 27.22 44.15 -19.92
CA ASP A 179 28.20 44.64 -20.92
C ASP A 179 29.56 44.01 -20.55
N SER A 180 30.37 43.83 -21.58
CA SER A 180 31.81 43.97 -21.62
C SER A 180 32.75 42.87 -21.12
N ALA A 181 33.32 42.27 -22.03
CA ALA A 181 34.69 42.38 -22.56
C ALA A 181 35.73 41.36 -22.08
N ALA A 182 36.17 40.61 -23.05
CA ALA A 182 37.53 40.52 -23.57
C ALA A 182 38.55 39.58 -22.91
N GLY A 183 39.13 38.81 -23.79
CA GLY A 183 40.52 38.36 -23.70
C GLY A 183 40.68 36.84 -23.78
N ALA A 184 40.78 36.25 -24.90
CA ALA A 184 41.90 36.04 -25.80
C ALA A 184 43.03 35.17 -25.24
N THR A 185 43.28 34.18 -26.02
CA THR A 185 44.47 33.46 -26.53
C THR A 185 44.66 32.08 -25.95
N ALA A 186 44.48 31.04 -26.76
CA ALA A 186 45.36 30.45 -27.78
C ALA A 186 46.56 29.68 -27.18
N GLN A 187 46.60 28.45 -27.46
CA GLN A 187 47.60 27.70 -28.23
C GLN A 187 47.91 26.33 -27.65
N THR A 188 47.55 25.30 -28.44
CA THR A 188 48.37 24.36 -29.20
C THR A 188 49.35 23.44 -28.47
N GLY A 189 49.31 22.22 -28.93
CA GLY A 189 50.39 21.24 -28.85
C GLY A 189 49.89 19.87 -28.45
N ASP A 190 49.49 19.01 -29.30
CA ASP A 190 50.13 18.16 -30.30
C ASP A 190 51.02 17.07 -29.69
N ASN A 191 50.77 15.90 -30.23
CA ASN A 191 51.66 14.78 -30.46
C ASN A 191 51.64 13.60 -29.48
N ALA A 192 50.96 12.56 -29.90
CA ALA A 192 51.52 11.40 -30.61
C ALA A 192 52.15 10.30 -29.76
N GLN A 193 51.50 9.18 -29.86
CA GLN A 193 52.00 7.91 -30.39
C GLN A 193 52.73 6.89 -29.52
N LYS A 194 52.31 5.67 -29.76
CA LYS A 194 53.02 4.37 -29.65
C LYS A 194 52.92 3.70 -28.27
N GLY A 195 52.42 2.50 -28.13
CA GLY A 195 52.58 1.33 -28.95
C GLY A 195 53.10 0.18 -28.08
N GLY A 196 52.70 -1.00 -28.31
CA GLY A 196 53.39 -2.23 -27.92
C GLY A 196 52.72 -3.06 -26.87
N ASP A 197 52.01 -4.04 -27.31
CA ASP A 197 52.29 -5.49 -27.39
C ASP A 197 52.77 -6.19 -26.12
N ASN A 198 52.10 -7.31 -25.98
CA ASN A 198 52.55 -8.61 -25.54
C ASN A 198 52.34 -9.06 -24.10
N GLU A 199 51.76 -10.10 -24.11
CA GLU A 199 51.61 -11.46 -23.54
C GLU A 199 50.52 -11.61 -22.54
#